data_53dd4d64107f5f950549ab208bfe1e38
#
_entry.id   53dd4d64107f5f950549ab208bfe1e38
#
_cell.length_a   1.000
_cell.length_b   1.000
_cell.length_c   1.000
_cell.angle_alpha   90.00
_cell.angle_beta   90.00
_cell.angle_gamma   90.00
#
_symmetry.space_group_name_H-M   'P 1'
#
loop_
_entity.id
_entity.type
_entity.pdbx_description
1 polymer ?
#
loop_
_entity_poly.entity_id
_entity_poly.type
_entity_poly.pdbx_seq_one_letter_code
_entity_poly.pdbx_strand_id
1 'polypeptide(L)'
;MRALTPDDGMLAGYVRGGHSRRLRPVLVPGNLIRAEFRARTEEQLPALTAELAESRAGLLSEALPAAAIEWATALAAVTLPEGQAYPRLYAALDGVLAAVVAAPTARGWAAALVQYELLLLAELGFGLDLTACVAGGNDGLAYVSPKSGAAVSRSAGDAYRDRLLPLPAFLIEGGAGEWNEILDGFRLTGYFLERDLLHGRAADVLPARERLVERLKRAFGKG
;
A
#
# COMPACT_ATOMS: atom_id res chain seq x y z
N MET A 1 -7.83 16.63 7.91
CA MET A 1 -7.95 15.51 6.95
C MET A 1 -6.83 15.59 5.94
N ARG A 2 -6.32 14.45 5.46
CA ARG A 2 -5.42 14.39 4.31
C ARG A 2 -6.14 13.70 3.16
N ALA A 3 -5.96 14.19 1.94
CA ALA A 3 -6.55 13.62 0.74
C ALA A 3 -5.45 13.49 -0.33
N LEU A 4 -5.39 12.33 -0.98
CA LEU A 4 -4.52 12.12 -2.12
C LEU A 4 -5.25 12.54 -3.39
N THR A 5 -4.61 13.39 -4.18
CA THR A 5 -5.13 13.89 -5.46
C THR A 5 -4.24 13.42 -6.62
N PRO A 6 -4.75 13.29 -7.84
CA PRO A 6 -3.95 12.83 -8.97
C PRO A 6 -2.88 13.85 -9.40
N ASP A 7 -3.20 15.15 -9.32
CA ASP A 7 -2.38 16.20 -9.91
C ASP A 7 -1.53 16.96 -8.88
N ASP A 8 -2.01 17.10 -7.62
CA ASP A 8 -1.33 17.86 -6.57
C ASP A 8 -0.76 16.97 -5.45
N GLY A 9 -0.92 15.65 -5.55
CA GLY A 9 -0.44 14.70 -4.55
C GLY A 9 -1.23 14.72 -3.23
N MET A 10 -0.53 14.54 -2.13
CA MET A 10 -1.15 14.55 -0.80
C MET A 10 -1.38 15.98 -0.33
N LEU A 11 -2.62 16.32 -0.04
CA LEU A 11 -3.02 17.62 0.48
C LEU A 11 -3.65 17.51 1.87
N ALA A 12 -3.25 18.40 2.78
CA ALA A 12 -3.88 18.53 4.08
C ALA A 12 -4.91 19.65 4.07
N GLY A 13 -6.03 19.48 4.79
CA GLY A 13 -7.06 20.50 4.89
C GLY A 13 -7.89 20.38 6.17
N TYR A 14 -8.42 21.51 6.63
CA TYR A 14 -9.34 21.58 7.76
C TYR A 14 -10.79 21.45 7.28
N VAL A 15 -11.48 20.40 7.72
CA VAL A 15 -12.91 20.20 7.41
C VAL A 15 -13.75 20.76 8.53
N ARG A 16 -14.44 21.88 8.27
CA ARG A 16 -15.35 22.49 9.24
C ARG A 16 -16.55 21.57 9.49
N GLY A 17 -16.78 21.23 10.76
CA GLY A 17 -17.86 20.32 11.13
C GLY A 17 -17.66 18.86 10.69
N GLY A 18 -16.41 18.42 10.52
CA GLY A 18 -16.07 17.05 10.10
C GLY A 18 -16.63 15.94 11.01
N HIS A 19 -16.91 16.24 12.28
CA HIS A 19 -17.56 15.31 13.22
C HIS A 19 -19.11 15.29 13.12
N SER A 20 -19.70 16.11 12.26
CA SER A 20 -21.15 16.14 12.09
C SER A 20 -21.69 14.84 11.52
N ARG A 21 -22.96 14.51 11.81
CA ARG A 21 -23.64 13.32 11.24
C ARG A 21 -23.64 13.33 9.72
N ARG A 22 -23.63 14.53 9.10
CA ARG A 22 -23.62 14.69 7.64
C ARG A 22 -22.26 14.35 7.02
N LEU A 23 -21.15 14.79 7.62
CA LEU A 23 -19.81 14.65 7.04
C LEU A 23 -19.08 13.38 7.45
N ARG A 24 -19.42 12.78 8.61
CA ARG A 24 -18.79 11.52 9.03
C ARG A 24 -18.79 10.42 7.95
N PRO A 25 -19.91 10.15 7.24
CA PRO A 25 -19.91 9.15 6.17
C PRO A 25 -19.04 9.53 4.95
N VAL A 26 -18.87 10.83 4.70
CA VAL A 26 -18.05 11.34 3.59
C VAL A 26 -16.56 11.17 3.89
N LEU A 27 -16.16 11.42 5.13
CA LEU A 27 -14.76 11.47 5.58
C LEU A 27 -14.21 10.10 6.00
N VAL A 28 -14.83 9.02 5.54
CA VAL A 28 -14.35 7.66 5.78
C VAL A 28 -13.12 7.40 4.92
N PRO A 29 -12.01 6.84 5.50
CA PRO A 29 -10.84 6.46 4.70
C PRO A 29 -11.21 5.53 3.55
N GLY A 30 -10.61 5.78 2.39
CA GLY A 30 -10.87 5.00 1.17
C GLY A 30 -12.03 5.51 0.31
N ASN A 31 -12.90 6.39 0.82
CA ASN A 31 -13.91 7.02 -0.02
C ASN A 31 -13.29 7.89 -1.11
N LEU A 32 -13.89 7.86 -2.30
CA LEU A 32 -13.62 8.85 -3.33
C LEU A 32 -14.50 10.09 -3.08
N ILE A 33 -13.85 11.23 -3.01
CA ILE A 33 -14.52 12.51 -2.74
C ILE A 33 -14.18 13.54 -3.81
N ARG A 34 -15.11 14.46 -4.06
CA ARG A 34 -14.80 15.73 -4.70
C ARG A 34 -14.37 16.70 -3.60
N ALA A 35 -13.15 17.19 -3.68
CA ALA A 35 -12.54 18.05 -2.67
C ALA A 35 -12.25 19.44 -3.25
N GLU A 36 -12.56 20.49 -2.48
CA GLU A 36 -12.19 21.86 -2.78
C GLU A 36 -11.37 22.42 -1.63
N PHE A 37 -10.15 22.88 -1.93
CA PHE A 37 -9.22 23.46 -0.98
C PHE A 37 -9.19 24.98 -1.16
N ARG A 38 -9.40 25.74 -0.08
CA ARG A 38 -9.37 27.21 -0.08
C ARG A 38 -8.50 27.71 1.06
N ALA A 39 -7.42 28.40 0.73
CA ALA A 39 -6.58 29.14 1.68
C ALA A 39 -6.56 30.63 1.32
N ARG A 40 -6.35 31.48 2.32
CA ARG A 40 -6.17 32.92 2.09
C ARG A 40 -4.71 33.26 1.82
N THR A 41 -3.79 32.47 2.39
CA THR A 41 -2.35 32.57 2.20
C THR A 41 -1.76 31.17 2.06
N GLU A 42 -0.61 31.04 1.43
CA GLU A 42 0.08 29.75 1.24
C GLU A 42 0.51 29.10 2.55
N GLU A 43 0.70 29.88 3.59
CA GLU A 43 1.14 29.39 4.92
C GLU A 43 -0.02 28.83 5.77
N GLN A 44 -1.26 29.06 5.40
CA GLN A 44 -2.42 28.61 6.16
C GLN A 44 -2.89 27.23 5.72
N LEU A 45 -3.22 26.40 6.71
CA LEU A 45 -3.91 25.14 6.43
C LEU A 45 -5.24 25.46 5.70
N PRO A 46 -5.44 25.00 4.46
CA PRO A 46 -6.63 25.33 3.68
C PRO A 46 -7.90 24.78 4.33
N ALA A 47 -8.99 25.51 4.18
CA ALA A 47 -10.31 24.97 4.43
C ALA A 47 -10.64 23.96 3.33
N LEU A 48 -11.07 22.77 3.73
CA LEU A 48 -11.44 21.68 2.83
C LEU A 48 -12.95 21.49 2.87
N THR A 49 -13.60 21.63 1.71
CA THR A 49 -14.97 21.18 1.48
C THR A 49 -14.93 19.85 0.75
N ALA A 50 -15.68 18.86 1.25
CA ALA A 50 -15.71 17.51 0.69
C ALA A 50 -17.14 17.08 0.37
N GLU A 51 -17.34 16.55 -0.83
CA GLU A 51 -18.56 15.89 -1.28
C GLU A 51 -18.25 14.44 -1.63
N LEU A 52 -19.12 13.51 -1.22
CA LEU A 52 -18.95 12.10 -1.52
C LEU A 52 -19.20 11.86 -3.01
N ALA A 53 -18.21 11.31 -3.70
CA ALA A 53 -18.33 10.84 -5.08
C ALA A 53 -18.66 9.34 -5.12
N GLU A 54 -17.89 8.53 -4.36
CA GLU A 54 -18.11 7.07 -4.25
C GLU A 54 -17.87 6.62 -2.81
N SER A 55 -18.79 5.84 -2.26
CA SER A 55 -18.69 5.30 -0.90
C SER A 55 -18.14 3.89 -0.90
N ARG A 56 -17.10 3.68 -0.11
CA ARG A 56 -16.56 2.34 0.21
C ARG A 56 -16.87 1.93 1.65
N ALA A 57 -17.71 2.72 2.35
CA ALA A 57 -18.04 2.51 3.76
C ALA A 57 -18.75 1.17 4.04
N GLY A 58 -19.48 0.59 3.09
CA GLY A 58 -20.15 -0.70 3.25
C GLY A 58 -19.20 -1.84 3.59
N LEU A 59 -17.96 -1.79 3.10
CA LEU A 59 -16.93 -2.79 3.34
C LEU A 59 -16.27 -2.71 4.71
N LEU A 60 -16.46 -1.61 5.42
CA LEU A 60 -15.88 -1.44 6.76
C LEU A 60 -16.56 -2.33 7.83
N SER A 61 -17.72 -2.90 7.52
CA SER A 61 -18.35 -3.94 8.35
C SER A 61 -17.67 -5.32 8.21
N GLU A 62 -16.89 -5.52 7.17
CA GLU A 62 -16.16 -6.75 6.89
C GLU A 62 -14.71 -6.63 7.36
N ALA A 63 -14.29 -7.51 8.27
CA ALA A 63 -13.04 -7.35 8.99
C ALA A 63 -11.79 -7.33 8.09
N LEU A 64 -11.78 -8.10 7.00
CA LEU A 64 -10.62 -8.21 6.13
C LEU A 64 -10.54 -7.06 5.10
N PRO A 65 -11.61 -6.73 4.34
CA PRO A 65 -11.66 -5.52 3.52
C PRO A 65 -11.38 -4.24 4.30
N ALA A 66 -11.96 -4.08 5.49
CA ALA A 66 -11.71 -2.92 6.34
C ALA A 66 -10.22 -2.76 6.69
N ALA A 67 -9.53 -3.87 7.02
CA ALA A 67 -8.09 -3.83 7.33
C ALA A 67 -7.25 -3.48 6.08
N ALA A 68 -7.65 -3.93 4.90
CA ALA A 68 -6.96 -3.59 3.65
C ALA A 68 -7.10 -2.09 3.32
N ILE A 69 -8.31 -1.54 3.44
CA ILE A 69 -8.58 -0.11 3.22
C ILE A 69 -7.82 0.74 4.25
N GLU A 70 -7.89 0.36 5.53
CA GLU A 70 -7.18 1.04 6.62
C GLU A 70 -5.69 1.11 6.34
N TRP A 71 -5.07 -0.04 6.02
CA TRP A 71 -3.64 -0.10 5.76
C TRP A 71 -3.23 0.68 4.51
N ALA A 72 -3.88 0.45 3.35
CA ALA A 72 -3.50 1.09 2.10
C ALA A 72 -3.58 2.62 2.19
N THR A 73 -4.64 3.16 2.82
CA THR A 73 -4.83 4.61 2.98
C THR A 73 -3.91 5.21 4.05
N ALA A 74 -3.66 4.50 5.16
CA ALA A 74 -2.75 4.95 6.20
C ALA A 74 -1.30 5.01 5.69
N LEU A 75 -0.86 3.99 4.93
CA LEU A 75 0.47 3.96 4.33
C LEU A 75 0.70 5.19 3.44
N ALA A 76 -0.21 5.48 2.50
CA ALA A 76 -0.12 6.69 1.67
C ALA A 76 -0.08 7.96 2.53
N ALA A 77 -0.94 8.05 3.55
CA ALA A 77 -1.07 9.24 4.37
C ALA A 77 0.19 9.55 5.20
N VAL A 78 0.99 8.55 5.60
CA VAL A 78 2.19 8.79 6.43
C VAL A 78 3.47 8.90 5.62
N THR A 79 3.51 8.36 4.40
CA THR A 79 4.74 8.29 3.60
C THR A 79 4.82 9.34 2.50
N LEU A 80 3.68 9.75 1.93
CA LEU A 80 3.69 10.69 0.81
C LEU A 80 3.86 12.13 1.32
N PRO A 81 4.84 12.88 0.77
CA PRO A 81 4.99 14.30 1.04
C PRO A 81 3.78 15.09 0.52
N GLU A 82 3.53 16.26 1.13
CA GLU A 82 2.46 17.16 0.69
C GLU A 82 2.88 17.94 -0.56
N GLY A 83 1.92 18.19 -1.44
CA GLY A 83 2.11 19.03 -2.63
C GLY A 83 2.97 18.40 -3.74
N GLN A 84 3.26 17.11 -3.68
CA GLN A 84 3.98 16.40 -4.72
C GLN A 84 3.10 15.34 -5.35
N ALA A 85 2.88 15.45 -6.66
CA ALA A 85 2.06 14.51 -7.41
C ALA A 85 2.76 13.16 -7.61
N TYR A 86 1.99 12.08 -7.38
CA TYR A 86 2.38 10.70 -7.63
C TYR A 86 1.24 10.00 -8.40
N PRO A 87 1.04 10.32 -9.70
CA PRO A 87 -0.13 9.84 -10.44
C PRO A 87 -0.20 8.31 -10.54
N ARG A 88 0.95 7.63 -10.62
CA ARG A 88 0.99 6.16 -10.61
C ARG A 88 0.55 5.58 -9.27
N LEU A 89 0.96 6.18 -8.15
CA LEU A 89 0.51 5.76 -6.82
C LEU A 89 -0.96 6.06 -6.57
N TYR A 90 -1.46 7.21 -7.06
CA TYR A 90 -2.88 7.51 -7.02
C TYR A 90 -3.69 6.43 -7.74
N ALA A 91 -3.31 6.11 -8.99
CA ALA A 91 -3.99 5.08 -9.77
C ALA A 91 -3.89 3.69 -9.15
N ALA A 92 -2.72 3.34 -8.59
CA ALA A 92 -2.52 2.05 -7.93
C ALA A 92 -3.35 1.92 -6.64
N LEU A 93 -3.39 2.97 -5.81
CA LEU A 93 -4.24 3.00 -4.61
C LEU A 93 -5.71 2.86 -4.96
N ASP A 94 -6.18 3.64 -5.94
CA ASP A 94 -7.58 3.57 -6.39
C ASP A 94 -7.92 2.19 -6.95
N GLY A 95 -7.02 1.59 -7.73
CA GLY A 95 -7.14 0.22 -8.25
C GLY A 95 -7.22 -0.83 -7.14
N VAL A 96 -6.38 -0.73 -6.11
CA VAL A 96 -6.45 -1.62 -4.92
C VAL A 96 -7.79 -1.48 -4.22
N LEU A 97 -8.23 -0.24 -3.97
CA LEU A 97 -9.49 0.02 -3.28
C LEU A 97 -10.69 -0.47 -4.11
N ALA A 98 -10.67 -0.30 -5.43
CA ALA A 98 -11.67 -0.85 -6.34
C ALA A 98 -11.67 -2.39 -6.35
N ALA A 99 -10.48 -3.02 -6.34
CA ALA A 99 -10.37 -4.47 -6.27
C ALA A 99 -10.91 -5.04 -4.95
N VAL A 100 -10.67 -4.35 -3.83
CA VAL A 100 -11.27 -4.73 -2.52
C VAL A 100 -12.79 -4.69 -2.57
N VAL A 101 -13.38 -3.72 -3.27
CA VAL A 101 -14.85 -3.61 -3.46
C VAL A 101 -15.39 -4.72 -4.34
N ALA A 102 -14.70 -5.02 -5.45
CA ALA A 102 -15.22 -5.90 -6.50
C ALA A 102 -14.93 -7.38 -6.27
N ALA A 103 -13.88 -7.73 -5.52
CA ALA A 103 -13.42 -9.11 -5.44
C ALA A 103 -14.16 -9.90 -4.36
N PRO A 104 -14.74 -11.06 -4.70
CA PRO A 104 -15.43 -11.94 -3.74
C PRO A 104 -14.45 -12.61 -2.77
N THR A 105 -13.15 -12.64 -3.08
CA THR A 105 -12.10 -13.25 -2.26
C THR A 105 -10.90 -12.31 -2.11
N ALA A 106 -10.24 -12.40 -0.96
CA ALA A 106 -9.08 -11.56 -0.66
C ALA A 106 -7.88 -11.78 -1.61
N ARG A 107 -7.78 -12.94 -2.25
CA ARG A 107 -6.72 -13.25 -3.20
C ARG A 107 -6.67 -12.25 -4.37
N GLY A 108 -7.85 -11.81 -4.84
CA GLY A 108 -7.94 -10.89 -5.99
C GLY A 108 -7.31 -9.52 -5.74
N TRP A 109 -7.36 -9.01 -4.48
CA TRP A 109 -6.82 -7.70 -4.16
C TRP A 109 -5.53 -7.75 -3.32
N ALA A 110 -5.23 -8.86 -2.64
CA ALA A 110 -4.05 -8.94 -1.78
C ALA A 110 -2.74 -8.87 -2.58
N ALA A 111 -2.69 -9.52 -3.76
CA ALA A 111 -1.56 -9.38 -4.68
C ALA A 111 -1.39 -7.94 -5.18
N ALA A 112 -2.49 -7.27 -5.53
CA ALA A 112 -2.46 -5.87 -5.95
C ALA A 112 -1.98 -4.95 -4.82
N LEU A 113 -2.32 -5.25 -3.56
CA LEU A 113 -1.84 -4.48 -2.42
C LEU A 113 -0.32 -4.66 -2.19
N VAL A 114 0.22 -5.87 -2.39
CA VAL A 114 1.68 -6.08 -2.37
C VAL A 114 2.37 -5.29 -3.49
N GLN A 115 1.80 -5.30 -4.69
CA GLN A 115 2.32 -4.51 -5.83
C GLN A 115 2.27 -3.00 -5.55
N TYR A 116 1.21 -2.53 -4.89
CA TYR A 116 1.11 -1.13 -4.43
C TYR A 116 2.20 -0.77 -3.41
N GLU A 117 2.47 -1.62 -2.41
CA GLU A 117 3.56 -1.44 -1.46
C GLU A 117 4.92 -1.36 -2.17
N LEU A 118 5.15 -2.24 -3.16
CA LEU A 118 6.38 -2.25 -3.95
C LEU A 118 6.53 -0.99 -4.82
N LEU A 119 5.44 -0.56 -5.47
CA LEU A 119 5.42 0.69 -6.24
C LEU A 119 5.69 1.90 -5.35
N LEU A 120 5.13 1.95 -4.15
CA LEU A 120 5.34 3.04 -3.20
C LEU A 120 6.83 3.14 -2.80
N LEU A 121 7.48 2.02 -2.51
CA LEU A 121 8.92 1.99 -2.29
C LEU A 121 9.69 2.56 -3.49
N ALA A 122 9.34 2.16 -4.71
CA ALA A 122 10.01 2.62 -5.91
C ALA A 122 9.84 4.12 -6.16
N GLU A 123 8.61 4.64 -6.05
CA GLU A 123 8.30 6.06 -6.27
C GLU A 123 8.94 6.98 -5.21
N LEU A 124 9.22 6.46 -4.02
CA LEU A 124 9.90 7.20 -2.95
C LEU A 124 11.42 7.02 -2.94
N GLY A 125 11.99 6.33 -3.95
CA GLY A 125 13.44 6.18 -4.12
C GLY A 125 14.06 4.97 -3.41
N PHE A 126 13.24 4.07 -2.88
CA PHE A 126 13.66 2.82 -2.23
C PHE A 126 13.31 1.58 -3.05
N GLY A 127 13.26 1.72 -4.38
CA GLY A 127 12.91 0.65 -5.30
C GLY A 127 13.86 -0.54 -5.21
N LEU A 128 13.31 -1.74 -5.36
CA LEU A 128 14.10 -2.97 -5.44
C LEU A 128 14.59 -3.18 -6.87
N ASP A 129 15.81 -3.66 -7.02
CA ASP A 129 16.33 -4.08 -8.32
C ASP A 129 15.97 -5.55 -8.58
N LEU A 130 14.86 -5.74 -9.28
CA LEU A 130 14.31 -7.03 -9.64
C LEU A 130 14.57 -7.42 -11.10
N THR A 131 15.47 -6.71 -11.80
CA THR A 131 15.70 -6.89 -13.24
C THR A 131 16.68 -8.01 -13.56
N ALA A 132 17.68 -8.22 -12.71
CA ALA A 132 18.73 -9.20 -12.93
C ALA A 132 19.27 -9.76 -11.61
N CYS A 133 19.88 -10.93 -11.68
CA CYS A 133 20.56 -11.52 -10.52
C CYS A 133 21.87 -10.77 -10.23
N VAL A 134 22.00 -10.22 -9.02
CA VAL A 134 23.21 -9.52 -8.57
C VAL A 134 24.44 -10.44 -8.48
N ALA A 135 24.24 -11.75 -8.34
CA ALA A 135 25.30 -12.76 -8.24
C ALA A 135 25.61 -13.47 -9.56
N GLY A 136 25.01 -13.04 -10.69
CA GLY A 136 25.33 -13.55 -12.03
C GLY A 136 24.72 -14.90 -12.41
N GLY A 137 23.70 -15.38 -11.68
CA GLY A 137 22.97 -16.61 -12.04
C GLY A 137 21.95 -16.37 -13.17
N ASN A 138 21.71 -17.40 -14.00
CA ASN A 138 20.79 -17.33 -15.16
C ASN A 138 19.48 -18.13 -14.97
N ASP A 139 19.26 -18.73 -13.83
CA ASP A 139 18.14 -19.63 -13.49
C ASP A 139 17.10 -18.92 -12.65
N GLY A 140 16.25 -18.14 -13.21
CA GLY A 140 15.10 -17.52 -12.55
C GLY A 140 15.39 -16.80 -11.21
N LEU A 141 14.90 -15.61 -11.06
CA LEU A 141 15.01 -14.85 -9.80
C LEU A 141 14.09 -15.46 -8.75
N ALA A 142 14.61 -15.74 -7.56
CA ALA A 142 13.87 -16.44 -6.50
C ALA A 142 13.94 -15.74 -5.13
N TYR A 143 14.90 -14.84 -4.95
CA TYR A 143 15.15 -14.17 -3.69
C TYR A 143 15.49 -12.70 -3.90
N VAL A 144 15.43 -11.93 -2.78
CA VAL A 144 15.92 -10.55 -2.69
C VAL A 144 16.86 -10.43 -1.51
N SER A 145 18.00 -9.81 -1.72
CA SER A 145 18.95 -9.49 -0.66
C SER A 145 18.38 -8.41 0.27
N PRO A 146 18.19 -8.67 1.57
CA PRO A 146 17.71 -7.65 2.51
C PRO A 146 18.69 -6.49 2.67
N LYS A 147 19.97 -6.70 2.34
CA LYS A 147 21.00 -5.66 2.44
C LYS A 147 20.95 -4.68 1.27
N SER A 148 20.84 -5.18 0.05
CA SER A 148 20.96 -4.35 -1.18
C SER A 148 19.63 -4.07 -1.87
N GLY A 149 18.55 -4.85 -1.59
CA GLY A 149 17.30 -4.78 -2.34
C GLY A 149 17.40 -5.38 -3.74
N ALA A 150 18.51 -6.03 -4.10
CA ALA A 150 18.71 -6.63 -5.40
C ALA A 150 18.27 -8.09 -5.44
N ALA A 151 17.74 -8.51 -6.58
CA ALA A 151 17.30 -9.89 -6.81
C ALA A 151 18.48 -10.85 -6.90
N VAL A 152 18.23 -12.10 -6.47
CA VAL A 152 19.18 -13.21 -6.48
C VAL A 152 18.51 -14.42 -7.12
N SER A 153 19.22 -15.07 -8.05
CA SER A 153 18.74 -16.30 -8.71
C SER A 153 18.63 -17.46 -7.73
N ARG A 154 17.88 -18.48 -8.09
CA ARG A 154 17.70 -19.68 -7.26
C ARG A 154 19.04 -20.34 -6.96
N SER A 155 19.84 -20.62 -7.98
CA SER A 155 21.14 -21.32 -7.82
C SER A 155 22.12 -20.54 -6.94
N ALA A 156 22.15 -19.20 -7.06
CA ALA A 156 23.03 -18.36 -6.25
C ALA A 156 22.53 -18.19 -4.81
N GLY A 157 21.22 -18.26 -4.59
CA GLY A 157 20.58 -17.97 -3.31
C GLY A 157 20.32 -19.17 -2.41
N ASP A 158 20.17 -20.39 -2.95
CA ASP A 158 19.71 -21.56 -2.18
C ASP A 158 20.59 -21.87 -0.96
N ALA A 159 21.90 -21.69 -1.06
CA ALA A 159 22.82 -21.86 0.06
C ALA A 159 22.65 -20.81 1.18
N TYR A 160 21.98 -19.70 0.89
CA TYR A 160 21.79 -18.55 1.79
C TYR A 160 20.31 -18.20 2.00
N ARG A 161 19.37 -19.07 1.60
CA ARG A 161 17.93 -18.83 1.63
C ARG A 161 17.41 -18.31 2.97
N ASP A 162 18.00 -18.75 4.08
CA ASP A 162 17.60 -18.32 5.42
C ASP A 162 17.97 -16.86 5.74
N ARG A 163 18.84 -16.26 4.92
CA ARG A 163 19.29 -14.85 5.02
C ARG A 163 18.73 -13.96 3.91
N LEU A 164 17.96 -14.55 3.00
CA LEU A 164 17.34 -13.86 1.87
C LEU A 164 15.82 -13.77 2.07
N LEU A 165 15.21 -12.81 1.41
CA LEU A 165 13.76 -12.70 1.36
C LEU A 165 13.26 -13.43 0.10
N PRO A 166 12.19 -14.21 0.18
CA PRO A 166 11.62 -14.84 -0.99
C PRO A 166 11.10 -13.79 -1.98
N LEU A 167 11.28 -14.04 -3.26
CA LEU A 167 10.77 -13.21 -4.34
C LEU A 167 9.65 -13.95 -5.08
N PRO A 168 8.38 -13.58 -4.84
CA PRO A 168 7.25 -14.17 -5.53
C PRO A 168 7.26 -13.91 -7.03
N ALA A 169 6.94 -14.92 -7.84
CA ALA A 169 6.94 -14.81 -9.29
C ALA A 169 5.99 -13.72 -9.81
N PHE A 170 4.82 -13.54 -9.19
CA PHE A 170 3.84 -12.54 -9.61
C PHE A 170 4.34 -11.08 -9.53
N LEU A 171 5.41 -10.79 -8.78
CA LEU A 171 6.03 -9.46 -8.71
C LEU A 171 6.90 -9.15 -9.94
N ILE A 172 7.32 -10.18 -10.68
CA ILE A 172 8.11 -10.05 -11.92
C ILE A 172 7.22 -10.30 -13.14
N GLU A 173 6.46 -11.39 -13.11
CA GLU A 173 5.69 -11.89 -14.25
C GLU A 173 4.27 -11.30 -14.30
N GLY A 174 3.82 -10.69 -13.21
CA GLY A 174 2.45 -10.24 -13.04
C GLY A 174 1.50 -11.37 -12.62
N GLY A 175 0.21 -11.06 -12.54
CA GLY A 175 -0.83 -12.03 -12.14
C GLY A 175 -1.23 -11.94 -10.68
N ALA A 176 -2.08 -12.88 -10.24
CA ALA A 176 -2.69 -12.84 -8.91
C ALA A 176 -1.85 -13.52 -7.81
N GLY A 177 -0.84 -14.29 -8.18
CA GLY A 177 -0.04 -15.10 -7.24
C GLY A 177 -0.84 -16.19 -6.52
N GLU A 178 -0.15 -17.17 -5.97
CA GLU A 178 -0.73 -18.11 -5.02
C GLU A 178 -0.64 -17.54 -3.60
N TRP A 179 -1.36 -18.13 -2.65
CA TRP A 179 -1.45 -17.57 -1.30
C TRP A 179 -0.12 -17.50 -0.53
N ASN A 180 0.70 -18.53 -0.64
CA ASN A 180 2.05 -18.54 -0.07
C ASN A 180 2.91 -17.43 -0.69
N GLU A 181 2.80 -17.21 -2.01
CA GLU A 181 3.51 -16.15 -2.72
C GLU A 181 3.05 -14.76 -2.26
N ILE A 182 1.72 -14.56 -2.06
CA ILE A 182 1.17 -13.30 -1.54
C ILE A 182 1.71 -13.00 -0.14
N LEU A 183 1.76 -14.02 0.74
CA LEU A 183 2.34 -13.85 2.09
C LEU A 183 3.85 -13.57 2.04
N ASP A 184 4.58 -14.23 1.14
CA ASP A 184 6.00 -13.94 0.89
C ASP A 184 6.18 -12.52 0.32
N GLY A 185 5.26 -12.06 -0.52
CA GLY A 185 5.22 -10.68 -1.00
C GLY A 185 5.05 -9.68 0.15
N PHE A 186 4.12 -9.91 1.05
CA PHE A 186 3.97 -9.08 2.26
C PHE A 186 5.19 -9.14 3.19
N ARG A 187 5.88 -10.30 3.27
CA ARG A 187 7.12 -10.40 4.02
C ARG A 187 8.22 -9.55 3.38
N LEU A 188 8.35 -9.64 2.06
CA LEU A 188 9.32 -8.88 1.29
C LEU A 188 9.10 -7.37 1.42
N THR A 189 7.93 -6.88 1.05
CA THR A 189 7.62 -5.44 1.07
C THR A 189 7.64 -4.88 2.49
N GLY A 190 7.16 -5.64 3.49
CA GLY A 190 7.17 -5.25 4.89
C GLY A 190 8.57 -4.98 5.41
N TYR A 191 9.52 -5.85 5.09
CA TYR A 191 10.90 -5.66 5.48
C TYR A 191 11.45 -4.30 5.00
N PHE A 192 11.22 -3.96 3.72
CA PHE A 192 11.75 -2.72 3.16
C PHE A 192 10.96 -1.48 3.60
N LEU A 193 9.65 -1.59 3.78
CA LEU A 193 8.84 -0.51 4.35
C LEU A 193 9.30 -0.14 5.75
N GLU A 194 9.54 -1.13 6.60
CA GLU A 194 10.05 -0.92 7.96
C GLU A 194 11.48 -0.38 7.96
N ARG A 195 12.34 -0.91 7.10
CA ARG A 195 13.74 -0.50 7.03
C ARG A 195 13.91 0.93 6.52
N ASP A 196 13.11 1.34 5.52
CA ASP A 196 13.41 2.52 4.72
C ASP A 196 12.42 3.68 4.89
N LEU A 197 11.16 3.41 5.24
CA LEU A 197 10.10 4.43 5.25
C LEU A 197 9.40 4.60 6.60
N LEU A 198 9.14 3.51 7.32
CA LEU A 198 8.27 3.55 8.50
C LEU A 198 9.07 3.73 9.79
N HIS A 199 9.63 4.94 9.97
CA HIS A 199 10.38 5.33 11.15
C HIS A 199 9.67 6.41 11.97
N GLY A 200 9.97 6.50 13.25
CA GLY A 200 9.41 7.51 14.14
C GLY A 200 7.88 7.47 14.11
N ARG A 201 7.23 8.61 13.82
CA ARG A 201 5.76 8.68 13.76
C ARG A 201 5.14 7.88 12.62
N ALA A 202 5.87 7.67 11.52
CA ALA A 202 5.37 6.83 10.44
C ALA A 202 5.23 5.36 10.84
N ALA A 203 5.95 4.90 11.86
CA ALA A 203 5.81 3.55 12.39
C ALA A 203 4.47 3.30 13.12
N ASP A 204 3.74 4.34 13.51
CA ASP A 204 2.46 4.22 14.22
C ASP A 204 1.38 3.47 13.38
N VAL A 205 1.59 3.32 12.07
CA VAL A 205 0.68 2.57 11.18
C VAL A 205 1.01 1.08 11.09
N LEU A 206 2.17 0.61 11.54
CA LEU A 206 2.58 -0.80 11.49
C LEU A 206 1.57 -1.77 12.12
N PRO A 207 0.93 -1.46 13.27
CA PRO A 207 -0.11 -2.33 13.81
C PRO A 207 -1.30 -2.57 12.87
N ALA A 208 -1.62 -1.62 11.97
CA ALA A 208 -2.67 -1.83 10.97
C ALA A 208 -2.23 -2.88 9.93
N ARG A 209 -0.97 -2.84 9.51
CA ARG A 209 -0.39 -3.84 8.59
C ARG A 209 -0.35 -5.23 9.24
N GLU A 210 0.13 -5.30 10.46
CA GLU A 210 0.18 -6.57 11.22
C GLU A 210 -1.21 -7.20 11.32
N ARG A 211 -2.23 -6.42 11.69
CA ARG A 211 -3.63 -6.89 11.73
C ARG A 211 -4.11 -7.42 10.39
N LEU A 212 -3.77 -6.75 9.29
CA LEU A 212 -4.12 -7.18 7.94
C LEU A 212 -3.47 -8.53 7.62
N VAL A 213 -2.14 -8.64 7.77
CA VAL A 213 -1.39 -9.86 7.45
C VAL A 213 -1.88 -11.04 8.29
N GLU A 214 -2.15 -10.84 9.59
CA GLU A 214 -2.68 -11.90 10.44
C GLU A 214 -4.10 -12.33 10.04
N ARG A 215 -4.95 -11.41 9.59
CA ARG A 215 -6.28 -11.75 9.05
C ARG A 215 -6.18 -12.52 7.74
N LEU A 216 -5.25 -12.14 6.86
CA LEU A 216 -4.96 -12.87 5.63
C LEU A 216 -4.52 -14.31 5.95
N LYS A 217 -3.54 -14.51 6.82
CA LYS A 217 -3.08 -15.85 7.25
C LYS A 217 -4.23 -16.72 7.76
N ARG A 218 -5.13 -16.16 8.57
CA ARG A 218 -6.31 -16.88 9.09
C ARG A 218 -7.33 -17.22 8.00
N ALA A 219 -7.47 -16.36 7.00
CA ALA A 219 -8.36 -16.62 5.88
C ALA A 219 -7.85 -17.79 5.01
N PHE A 220 -6.53 -17.95 4.92
CA PHE A 220 -5.88 -19.03 4.15
C PHE A 220 -5.83 -20.36 4.87
N GLY A 221 -5.59 -20.36 6.17
CA GLY A 221 -5.53 -21.58 6.96
C GLY A 221 -6.88 -22.28 7.16
N LYS A 222 -7.95 -21.74 6.58
CA LYS A 222 -9.31 -22.30 6.61
C LYS A 222 -9.78 -22.84 5.25
N GLY A 223 -8.94 -22.81 4.21
CA GLY A 223 -9.21 -23.32 2.86
C GLY A 223 -8.55 -24.65 2.57
#